data_72bc24553c9903fd997fe4d892d53a49
#
_entry.id   72bc24553c9903fd997fe4d892d53a49
#
_cell.length_a   1.000
_cell.length_b   1.000
_cell.length_c   1.000
_cell.angle_alpha   90.00
_cell.angle_beta   90.00
_cell.angle_gamma   90.00
#
_symmetry.space_group_name_H-M   'P 1'
#
loop_
_entity.id
_entity.type
_entity.pdbx_description
1 polymer ?
#
loop_
_entity_poly.entity_id
_entity_poly.type
_entity_poly.pdbx_seq_one_letter_code
_entity_poly.pdbx_strand_id
1 'polypeptide(L)'
;MKMRETSRGQDKKLDDNNNLKSRIALKRLLQITAPYLWDYEKQDFVENPNGKNNSALYIGTEMDTYIELEPTMWAIVSGVEEDKIKDNDLTEEEEERIQRAIKILKDTRLYLEDNPNFDISYLWSAIEEYKINHDICMVAIDYIELNTALTSEFAQASRNMGIREDQVLLELSANIKNIAKELDVFVIAFTQTTDEARKENARDQRAVKGARSLPNKVDVGIVTFEPTKKELEKIQPILDSINVGIGKRTEPNICYSFYKNRGGKIKDVKIWGYQNLGNMEHIDLFCTNEKYERININPVNIQVVDNKITTS
;
A
#
# COMPACT_ATOMS: atom_id res chain seq x y z
N MET A 1 -14.44 32.90 -32.00
CA MET A 1 -13.96 32.34 -30.72
C MET A 1 -14.22 30.85 -30.75
N LYS A 2 -13.18 30.05 -31.14
CA LYS A 2 -13.31 28.60 -31.31
C LYS A 2 -13.11 27.93 -29.95
N MET A 3 -14.17 27.28 -29.44
CA MET A 3 -14.06 26.37 -28.29
C MET A 3 -13.22 25.16 -28.71
N ARG A 4 -12.16 24.88 -27.94
CA ARG A 4 -11.43 23.62 -28.02
C ARG A 4 -12.22 22.59 -27.25
N GLU A 5 -12.73 21.60 -27.95
CA GLU A 5 -13.17 20.34 -27.33
C GLU A 5 -11.94 19.65 -26.74
N THR A 6 -11.86 19.60 -25.42
CA THR A 6 -10.93 18.75 -24.71
C THR A 6 -11.53 17.36 -24.64
N SER A 7 -10.89 16.41 -25.29
CA SER A 7 -11.19 14.98 -25.24
C SER A 7 -11.17 14.47 -23.79
N ARG A 8 -12.33 14.19 -23.25
CA ARG A 8 -12.52 13.43 -22.01
C ARG A 8 -12.20 11.98 -22.28
N GLY A 9 -11.47 11.34 -21.37
CA GLY A 9 -11.31 9.90 -21.30
C GLY A 9 -9.99 9.36 -21.83
N GLN A 10 -8.89 9.83 -21.25
CA GLN A 10 -7.67 9.01 -21.21
C GLN A 10 -7.66 8.35 -19.84
N ASP A 11 -7.82 7.02 -19.83
CA ASP A 11 -7.50 6.20 -18.65
C ASP A 11 -6.10 6.62 -18.19
N LYS A 12 -6.02 7.22 -16.98
CA LYS A 12 -4.73 7.53 -16.35
C LYS A 12 -3.99 6.20 -16.25
N LYS A 13 -2.93 6.06 -17.02
CA LYS A 13 -2.04 4.92 -16.92
C LYS A 13 -1.44 4.92 -15.51
N LEU A 14 -1.30 3.73 -14.93
CA LEU A 14 -0.56 3.46 -13.69
C LEU A 14 0.92 3.93 -13.73
N ASP A 15 1.35 4.66 -14.77
CA ASP A 15 2.71 5.15 -14.99
C ASP A 15 3.18 6.20 -13.96
N ASP A 16 2.29 6.80 -13.17
CA ASP A 16 2.65 7.57 -11.97
C ASP A 16 2.89 6.62 -10.79
N ASN A 17 3.89 5.74 -10.95
CA ASN A 17 4.26 4.71 -9.98
C ASN A 17 4.66 5.25 -8.59
N ASN A 18 4.94 6.53 -8.45
CA ASN A 18 5.24 7.13 -7.15
C ASN A 18 3.96 7.29 -6.31
N ASN A 19 2.88 7.75 -6.90
CA ASN A 19 1.62 7.96 -6.17
C ASN A 19 0.88 6.66 -5.78
N LEU A 20 1.03 5.56 -6.51
CA LEU A 20 0.34 4.31 -6.20
C LEU A 20 0.80 3.70 -4.87
N LYS A 21 2.09 3.77 -4.54
CA LYS A 21 2.66 3.24 -3.28
C LYS A 21 2.06 3.96 -2.07
N SER A 22 2.09 5.28 -2.08
CA SER A 22 1.55 6.13 -1.02
C SER A 22 0.05 5.93 -0.85
N ARG A 23 -0.70 5.81 -1.94
CA ARG A 23 -2.13 5.53 -1.93
C ARG A 23 -2.44 4.16 -1.33
N ILE A 24 -1.68 3.12 -1.69
CA ILE A 24 -1.81 1.78 -1.09
C ILE A 24 -1.46 1.84 0.40
N ALA A 25 -0.39 2.54 0.78
CA ALA A 25 0.01 2.72 2.18
C ALA A 25 -1.13 3.35 2.99
N LEU A 26 -1.62 4.52 2.55
CA LEU A 26 -2.74 5.22 3.22
C LEU A 26 -4.00 4.35 3.29
N LYS A 27 -4.36 3.67 2.18
CA LYS A 27 -5.53 2.76 2.19
C LYS A 27 -5.39 1.69 3.26
N ARG A 28 -4.23 1.05 3.38
CA ARG A 28 -4.01 -0.02 4.37
C ARG A 28 -4.04 0.53 5.80
N LEU A 29 -3.44 1.69 6.04
CA LEU A 29 -3.49 2.33 7.36
C LEU A 29 -4.91 2.77 7.74
N LEU A 30 -5.66 3.39 6.82
CA LEU A 30 -7.04 3.79 7.05
C LEU A 30 -7.99 2.60 7.26
N GLN A 31 -7.74 1.46 6.62
CA GLN A 31 -8.50 0.23 6.86
C GLN A 31 -8.42 -0.29 8.31
N ILE A 32 -7.36 0.07 9.04
CA ILE A 32 -7.19 -0.35 10.44
C ILE A 32 -7.41 0.76 11.44
N THR A 33 -7.44 2.04 11.03
CA THR A 33 -7.53 3.18 11.95
C THR A 33 -8.79 4.03 11.80
N ALA A 34 -9.39 4.09 10.61
CA ALA A 34 -10.60 4.89 10.40
C ALA A 34 -11.84 4.17 10.99
N PRO A 35 -12.63 4.83 11.87
CA PRO A 35 -13.78 4.20 12.51
C PRO A 35 -14.94 3.89 11.55
N TYR A 36 -15.02 4.61 10.44
CA TYR A 36 -15.98 4.39 9.36
C TYR A 36 -15.28 4.49 8.02
N LEU A 37 -15.77 3.72 7.03
CA LEU A 37 -15.33 3.75 5.65
C LEU A 37 -16.56 3.69 4.73
N TRP A 38 -16.45 4.28 3.54
CA TRP A 38 -17.49 4.20 2.53
C TRP A 38 -17.62 2.78 1.98
N ASP A 39 -18.83 2.25 1.99
CA ASP A 39 -19.19 0.95 1.42
C ASP A 39 -19.91 1.18 0.07
N TYR A 40 -19.30 0.74 -1.00
CA TYR A 40 -19.79 0.96 -2.37
C TYR A 40 -21.04 0.13 -2.71
N GLU A 41 -21.29 -0.97 -2.00
CA GLU A 41 -22.50 -1.77 -2.20
C GLU A 41 -23.67 -1.16 -1.45
N LYS A 42 -23.45 -0.69 -0.24
CA LYS A 42 -24.49 -0.08 0.60
C LYS A 42 -24.74 1.40 0.28
N GLN A 43 -23.82 2.03 -0.44
CA GLN A 43 -23.81 3.46 -0.71
C GLN A 43 -23.95 4.30 0.58
N ASP A 44 -23.24 3.89 1.63
CA ASP A 44 -23.21 4.59 2.93
C ASP A 44 -21.91 4.31 3.67
N PHE A 45 -21.64 5.10 4.70
CA PHE A 45 -20.53 4.85 5.61
C PHE A 45 -20.86 3.71 6.56
N VAL A 46 -20.04 2.68 6.54
CA VAL A 46 -20.16 1.55 7.45
C VAL A 46 -19.10 1.59 8.53
N GLU A 47 -19.49 1.11 9.70
CA GLU A 47 -18.58 0.98 10.83
C GLU A 47 -17.43 0.00 10.47
N ASN A 48 -16.21 0.45 10.74
CA ASN A 48 -15.01 -0.38 10.60
C ASN A 48 -14.59 -0.90 11.98
N PRO A 49 -14.79 -2.18 12.28
CA PRO A 49 -14.48 -2.74 13.60
C PRO A 49 -13.00 -2.61 13.97
N ASN A 50 -12.10 -2.56 12.98
CA ASN A 50 -10.67 -2.39 13.22
C ASN A 50 -10.32 -0.94 13.62
N GLY A 51 -11.09 0.05 13.16
CA GLY A 51 -10.79 1.47 13.34
C GLY A 51 -11.02 2.03 14.74
N LYS A 52 -11.65 1.28 15.64
CA LYS A 52 -11.99 1.78 16.99
C LYS A 52 -10.80 1.88 17.93
N ASN A 53 -9.87 0.94 17.86
CA ASN A 53 -8.83 0.78 18.87
C ASN A 53 -7.40 0.79 18.33
N ASN A 54 -7.23 0.75 17.01
CA ASN A 54 -5.92 0.69 16.39
C ASN A 54 -5.40 2.09 16.06
N SER A 55 -4.11 2.25 16.24
CA SER A 55 -3.35 3.45 15.85
C SER A 55 -2.26 3.06 14.88
N ALA A 56 -1.92 3.94 13.96
CA ALA A 56 -0.88 3.67 12.96
C ALA A 56 -0.05 4.92 12.66
N LEU A 57 1.16 4.69 12.13
CA LEU A 57 2.10 5.72 11.73
C LEU A 57 2.40 5.59 10.23
N TYR A 58 2.35 6.68 9.51
CA TYR A 58 2.87 6.82 8.16
C TYR A 58 4.14 7.67 8.20
N ILE A 59 5.24 7.16 7.65
CA ILE A 59 6.49 7.90 7.48
C ILE A 59 6.69 8.11 5.99
N GLY A 60 6.48 9.34 5.52
CA GLY A 60 6.62 9.75 4.13
C GLY A 60 7.98 10.36 3.84
N THR A 61 8.44 10.22 2.60
CA THR A 61 9.70 10.78 2.14
C THR A 61 9.57 11.72 0.94
N GLU A 62 8.41 11.74 0.26
CA GLU A 62 8.23 12.50 -0.97
C GLU A 62 6.98 13.38 -1.00
N MET A 63 5.87 12.91 -0.40
CA MET A 63 4.56 13.56 -0.57
C MET A 63 4.29 14.60 0.51
N ASP A 64 3.86 15.79 0.08
CA ASP A 64 3.39 16.82 1.01
C ASP A 64 2.09 16.39 1.70
N THR A 65 2.09 16.48 3.04
CA THR A 65 0.97 16.02 3.87
C THR A 65 -0.33 16.75 3.53
N TYR A 66 -0.31 18.06 3.36
CA TYR A 66 -1.52 18.87 3.19
C TYR A 66 -2.01 18.91 1.74
N ILE A 67 -1.08 18.94 0.79
CA ILE A 67 -1.42 19.14 -0.62
C ILE A 67 -1.79 17.81 -1.28
N GLU A 68 -1.13 16.72 -0.90
CA GLU A 68 -1.23 15.43 -1.58
C GLU A 68 -1.88 14.34 -0.73
N LEU A 69 -1.47 14.17 0.53
CA LEU A 69 -1.98 13.07 1.37
C LEU A 69 -3.40 13.33 1.86
N GLU A 70 -3.75 14.56 2.27
CA GLU A 70 -5.10 14.87 2.78
C GLU A 70 -6.20 14.63 1.72
N PRO A 71 -6.11 15.15 0.48
CA PRO A 71 -7.13 14.86 -0.54
C PRO A 71 -7.25 13.38 -0.85
N THR A 72 -6.12 12.65 -0.86
CA THR A 72 -6.12 11.19 -1.04
C THR A 72 -6.85 10.49 0.12
N MET A 73 -6.64 10.90 1.38
CA MET A 73 -7.34 10.34 2.53
C MET A 73 -8.84 10.65 2.48
N TRP A 74 -9.23 11.86 2.08
CA TRP A 74 -10.65 12.20 1.89
C TRP A 74 -11.29 11.31 0.82
N ALA A 75 -10.61 11.10 -0.30
CA ALA A 75 -11.08 10.22 -1.37
C ALA A 75 -11.25 8.77 -0.89
N ILE A 76 -10.28 8.24 -0.15
CA ILE A 76 -10.32 6.86 0.38
C ILE A 76 -11.47 6.66 1.35
N VAL A 77 -11.70 7.62 2.25
CA VAL A 77 -12.72 7.48 3.31
C VAL A 77 -14.12 7.78 2.79
N SER A 78 -14.28 8.79 1.90
CA SER A 78 -15.58 9.19 1.34
C SER A 78 -16.00 8.33 0.14
N GLY A 79 -15.06 7.67 -0.54
CA GLY A 79 -15.30 7.00 -1.81
C GLY A 79 -15.50 7.96 -3.00
N VAL A 80 -15.29 9.26 -2.82
CA VAL A 80 -15.32 10.26 -3.89
C VAL A 80 -13.96 10.29 -4.59
N GLU A 81 -13.94 10.47 -5.90
CA GLU A 81 -12.69 10.50 -6.66
C GLU A 81 -11.86 11.75 -6.35
N GLU A 82 -10.57 11.58 -6.13
CA GLU A 82 -9.63 12.64 -5.75
C GLU A 82 -9.55 13.77 -6.78
N ASP A 83 -9.63 13.44 -8.07
CA ASP A 83 -9.62 14.47 -9.12
C ASP A 83 -10.82 15.41 -9.00
N LYS A 84 -12.00 14.88 -8.68
CA LYS A 84 -13.19 15.72 -8.42
C LYS A 84 -13.00 16.64 -7.20
N ILE A 85 -12.33 16.11 -6.15
CA ILE A 85 -12.03 16.88 -4.94
C ILE A 85 -11.06 18.02 -5.27
N LYS A 86 -9.99 17.72 -6.00
CA LYS A 86 -8.96 18.70 -6.39
C LYS A 86 -9.50 19.78 -7.35
N ASP A 87 -10.36 19.37 -8.27
CA ASP A 87 -10.94 20.28 -9.27
C ASP A 87 -12.19 21.02 -8.73
N ASN A 88 -12.64 20.70 -7.52
CA ASN A 88 -13.86 21.20 -6.89
C ASN A 88 -15.11 20.98 -7.78
N ASP A 89 -15.14 19.84 -8.49
CA ASP A 89 -16.24 19.41 -9.37
C ASP A 89 -17.10 18.36 -8.66
N LEU A 90 -17.79 18.81 -7.61
CA LEU A 90 -18.53 17.96 -6.68
C LEU A 90 -20.04 18.19 -6.82
N THR A 91 -20.82 17.13 -6.70
CA THR A 91 -22.24 17.22 -6.43
C THR A 91 -22.49 17.54 -4.95
N GLU A 92 -23.68 18.03 -4.60
CA GLU A 92 -24.05 18.29 -3.20
C GLU A 92 -23.90 17.04 -2.32
N GLU A 93 -24.28 15.87 -2.84
CA GLU A 93 -24.13 14.59 -2.13
C GLU A 93 -22.64 14.22 -1.91
N GLU A 94 -21.80 14.42 -2.92
CA GLU A 94 -20.36 14.17 -2.80
C GLU A 94 -19.69 15.12 -1.81
N GLU A 95 -20.12 16.39 -1.79
CA GLU A 95 -19.64 17.37 -0.82
C GLU A 95 -20.02 16.98 0.62
N GLU A 96 -21.27 16.57 0.87
CA GLU A 96 -21.70 16.05 2.17
C GLU A 96 -20.90 14.82 2.60
N ARG A 97 -20.62 13.89 1.67
CA ARG A 97 -19.78 12.72 1.93
C ARG A 97 -18.36 13.10 2.33
N ILE A 98 -17.75 14.07 1.65
CA ILE A 98 -16.40 14.56 1.98
C ILE A 98 -16.41 15.23 3.35
N GLN A 99 -17.40 16.08 3.67
CA GLN A 99 -17.52 16.71 4.98
C GLN A 99 -17.64 15.67 6.11
N ARG A 100 -18.36 14.57 5.85
CA ARG A 100 -18.44 13.45 6.79
C ARG A 100 -17.10 12.71 6.91
N ALA A 101 -16.39 12.47 5.80
CA ALA A 101 -15.07 11.85 5.81
C ALA A 101 -14.03 12.68 6.59
N ILE A 102 -14.05 14.01 6.44
CA ILE A 102 -13.17 14.92 7.20
C ILE A 102 -13.44 14.80 8.71
N LYS A 103 -14.71 14.67 9.13
CA LYS A 103 -15.06 14.46 10.55
C LYS A 103 -14.54 13.10 11.04
N ILE A 104 -14.70 12.04 10.25
CA ILE A 104 -14.19 10.71 10.56
C ILE A 104 -12.65 10.73 10.73
N LEU A 105 -11.96 11.42 9.82
CA LEU A 105 -10.50 11.51 9.86
C LEU A 105 -9.97 12.25 11.09
N LYS A 106 -10.73 13.21 11.64
CA LYS A 106 -10.35 13.87 12.91
C LYS A 106 -10.34 12.93 14.11
N ASP A 107 -11.18 11.89 14.07
CA ASP A 107 -11.26 10.87 15.12
C ASP A 107 -10.37 9.65 14.81
N THR A 108 -9.70 9.67 13.65
CA THR A 108 -8.82 8.58 13.20
C THR A 108 -7.44 8.71 13.83
N ARG A 109 -6.94 7.63 14.42
CA ARG A 109 -5.61 7.59 15.05
C ARG A 109 -4.53 7.18 14.03
N LEU A 110 -4.45 7.92 12.95
CA LEU A 110 -3.39 7.84 11.94
C LEU A 110 -2.48 9.05 12.10
N TYR A 111 -1.22 8.80 12.39
CA TYR A 111 -0.17 9.81 12.55
C TYR A 111 0.66 9.87 11.28
N LEU A 112 1.04 11.07 10.87
CA LEU A 112 1.81 11.33 9.67
C LEU A 112 3.11 12.02 10.05
N GLU A 113 4.22 11.45 9.60
CA GLU A 113 5.56 12.01 9.71
C GLU A 113 6.13 12.23 8.31
N ASP A 114 6.73 13.39 8.10
CA ASP A 114 7.44 13.72 6.87
C ASP A 114 8.93 13.84 7.18
N ASN A 115 9.72 12.90 6.67
CA ASN A 115 11.17 12.94 6.79
C ASN A 115 11.84 12.38 5.53
N PRO A 116 12.19 13.25 4.57
CA PRO A 116 12.81 12.83 3.32
C PRO A 116 14.24 12.32 3.48
N ASN A 117 14.87 12.52 4.63
CA ASN A 117 16.26 12.17 4.85
C ASN A 117 16.46 11.45 6.21
N PHE A 118 15.68 10.39 6.41
CA PHE A 118 15.78 9.57 7.62
C PHE A 118 17.03 8.67 7.65
N ASP A 119 17.51 8.37 8.84
CA ASP A 119 18.47 7.32 9.14
C ASP A 119 17.83 6.21 10.00
N ILE A 120 18.60 5.17 10.36
CA ILE A 120 18.08 4.06 11.19
C ILE A 120 17.77 4.55 12.60
N SER A 121 18.61 5.43 13.13
CA SER A 121 18.43 5.99 14.47
C SER A 121 17.14 6.78 14.58
N TYR A 122 16.81 7.56 13.55
CA TYR A 122 15.51 8.26 13.47
C TYR A 122 14.34 7.28 13.43
N LEU A 123 14.38 6.25 12.56
CA LEU A 123 13.29 5.28 12.49
C LEU A 123 13.02 4.61 13.84
N TRP A 124 14.08 4.22 14.56
CA TRP A 124 13.96 3.67 15.90
C TRP A 124 13.26 4.64 16.84
N SER A 125 13.79 5.86 16.95
CA SER A 125 13.29 6.87 17.89
C SER A 125 11.84 7.25 17.58
N ALA A 126 11.52 7.51 16.31
CA ALA A 126 10.17 7.90 15.91
C ALA A 126 9.15 6.78 16.17
N ILE A 127 9.43 5.56 15.74
CA ILE A 127 8.50 4.44 15.91
C ILE A 127 8.32 4.10 17.39
N GLU A 128 9.40 4.13 18.20
CA GLU A 128 9.34 3.91 19.63
C GLU A 128 8.52 5.01 20.35
N GLU A 129 8.72 6.27 20.00
CA GLU A 129 7.95 7.40 20.54
C GLU A 129 6.45 7.24 20.27
N TYR A 130 6.06 6.96 19.03
CA TYR A 130 4.66 6.73 18.67
C TYR A 130 4.10 5.45 19.30
N LYS A 131 4.92 4.41 19.47
CA LYS A 131 4.50 3.19 20.17
C LYS A 131 4.19 3.48 21.64
N ILE A 132 5.05 4.23 22.33
CA ILE A 132 4.87 4.56 23.74
C ILE A 132 3.69 5.51 23.96
N ASN A 133 3.61 6.57 23.15
CA ASN A 133 2.63 7.63 23.36
C ASN A 133 1.23 7.33 22.80
N HIS A 134 1.14 6.48 21.78
CA HIS A 134 -0.09 6.27 21.01
C HIS A 134 -0.43 4.80 20.78
N ASP A 135 0.40 3.88 21.26
CA ASP A 135 0.25 2.43 21.08
C ASP A 135 -0.04 2.03 19.63
N ILE A 136 0.78 2.54 18.71
CA ILE A 136 0.64 2.18 17.30
C ILE A 136 0.86 0.69 17.10
N CYS A 137 0.03 0.07 16.24
CA CYS A 137 0.15 -1.34 15.87
C CYS A 137 0.72 -1.56 14.45
N MET A 138 0.73 -0.51 13.63
CA MET A 138 1.18 -0.59 12.24
C MET A 138 1.95 0.66 11.84
N VAL A 139 3.00 0.46 11.04
CA VAL A 139 3.82 1.54 10.44
C VAL A 139 3.92 1.32 8.94
N ALA A 140 3.73 2.36 8.15
CA ALA A 140 4.07 2.37 6.74
C ALA A 140 5.27 3.30 6.50
N ILE A 141 6.31 2.80 5.81
CA ILE A 141 7.47 3.59 5.37
C ILE A 141 7.39 3.73 3.85
N ASP A 142 7.18 4.95 3.39
CA ASP A 142 6.91 5.25 1.99
C ASP A 142 7.83 6.37 1.46
N TYR A 143 8.97 6.00 0.89
CA TYR A 143 9.46 4.68 0.57
C TYR A 143 10.92 4.50 1.03
N ILE A 144 11.41 3.26 0.99
CA ILE A 144 12.82 2.96 1.29
C ILE A 144 13.67 3.33 0.10
N GLU A 145 14.51 4.32 0.28
CA GLU A 145 15.52 4.76 -0.68
C GLU A 145 16.85 5.04 0.03
N LEU A 146 17.93 4.95 -0.75
CA LEU A 146 19.24 5.38 -0.26
C LEU A 146 19.28 6.92 -0.25
N ASN A 147 19.47 7.48 0.93
CA ASN A 147 19.61 8.91 1.14
C ASN A 147 20.95 9.27 1.80
N THR A 148 21.21 10.56 1.94
CA THR A 148 22.48 11.06 2.50
C THR A 148 22.65 10.74 3.98
N ALA A 149 21.58 10.74 4.79
CA ALA A 149 21.65 10.42 6.22
C ALA A 149 22.01 8.97 6.42
N LEU A 150 21.32 8.03 5.77
CA LEU A 150 21.64 6.60 5.78
C LEU A 150 23.09 6.35 5.36
N THR A 151 23.50 6.94 4.23
CA THR A 151 24.89 6.77 3.73
C THR A 151 25.92 7.27 4.74
N SER A 152 25.65 8.40 5.41
CA SER A 152 26.54 8.99 6.41
C SER A 152 26.60 8.14 7.68
N GLU A 153 25.46 7.65 8.18
CA GLU A 153 25.39 6.76 9.34
C GLU A 153 26.23 5.50 9.11
N PHE A 154 26.09 4.88 7.94
CA PHE A 154 26.88 3.69 7.56
C PHE A 154 28.35 3.99 7.34
N ALA A 155 28.71 5.15 6.75
CA ALA A 155 30.10 5.56 6.58
C ALA A 155 30.81 5.68 7.92
N GLN A 156 30.16 6.27 8.91
CA GLN A 156 30.68 6.38 10.27
C GLN A 156 30.86 5.01 10.92
N ALA A 157 29.87 4.13 10.83
CA ALA A 157 29.92 2.77 11.39
C ALA A 157 31.01 1.89 10.74
N SER A 158 31.26 2.05 9.44
CA SER A 158 32.20 1.22 8.65
C SER A 158 33.62 1.76 8.59
N ARG A 159 33.96 2.79 9.35
CA ARG A 159 35.30 3.42 9.36
C ARG A 159 35.83 3.75 7.96
N ASN A 160 34.99 4.32 7.11
CA ASN A 160 35.33 4.74 5.72
C ASN A 160 35.76 3.63 4.76
N MET A 161 35.47 2.37 5.02
CA MET A 161 35.54 1.36 3.98
C MET A 161 34.44 1.60 2.94
N GLY A 162 34.78 1.48 1.65
CA GLY A 162 33.85 1.74 0.54
C GLY A 162 32.51 1.01 0.73
N ILE A 163 31.47 1.80 0.91
CA ILE A 163 30.10 1.30 1.21
C ILE A 163 29.38 1.06 -0.10
N ARG A 164 28.78 -0.10 -0.24
CA ARG A 164 27.95 -0.46 -1.37
C ARG A 164 26.49 -0.24 -1.02
N GLU A 165 25.71 0.29 -1.96
CA GLU A 165 24.27 0.53 -1.82
C GLU A 165 23.50 -0.71 -1.32
N ASP A 166 23.82 -1.89 -1.87
CA ASP A 166 23.17 -3.14 -1.50
C ASP A 166 23.43 -3.54 -0.03
N GLN A 167 24.56 -3.15 0.54
CA GLN A 167 24.88 -3.39 1.96
C GLN A 167 24.05 -2.45 2.88
N VAL A 168 23.94 -1.18 2.52
CA VAL A 168 23.13 -0.21 3.28
C VAL A 168 21.65 -0.65 3.31
N LEU A 169 21.11 -1.01 2.16
CA LEU A 169 19.71 -1.48 2.06
C LEU A 169 19.50 -2.81 2.80
N LEU A 170 20.47 -3.71 2.82
CA LEU A 170 20.42 -4.95 3.58
C LEU A 170 20.32 -4.68 5.08
N GLU A 171 21.17 -3.78 5.58
CA GLU A 171 21.20 -3.42 6.99
C GLU A 171 19.95 -2.65 7.40
N LEU A 172 19.50 -1.69 6.58
CA LEU A 172 18.23 -1.00 6.79
C LEU A 172 17.08 -1.99 6.93
N SER A 173 16.98 -2.98 6.02
CA SER A 173 15.91 -3.98 6.09
C SER A 173 16.02 -4.89 7.32
N ALA A 174 17.25 -5.17 7.78
CA ALA A 174 17.46 -5.91 9.01
C ALA A 174 17.01 -5.10 10.24
N ASN A 175 17.33 -3.80 10.27
CA ASN A 175 16.92 -2.92 11.36
C ASN A 175 15.41 -2.71 11.37
N ILE A 176 14.77 -2.49 10.24
CA ILE A 176 13.30 -2.41 10.16
C ILE A 176 12.65 -3.68 10.72
N LYS A 177 13.19 -4.85 10.42
CA LYS A 177 12.70 -6.12 10.99
C LYS A 177 12.91 -6.20 12.50
N ASN A 178 14.03 -5.72 13.01
CA ASN A 178 14.30 -5.67 14.45
C ASN A 178 13.32 -4.71 15.15
N ILE A 179 13.11 -3.51 14.60
CA ILE A 179 12.10 -2.54 15.08
C ILE A 179 10.73 -3.20 15.16
N ALA A 180 10.29 -3.84 14.07
CA ALA A 180 8.99 -4.52 14.04
C ALA A 180 8.84 -5.57 15.13
N LYS A 181 9.90 -6.33 15.41
CA LYS A 181 9.91 -7.38 16.43
C LYS A 181 10.01 -6.84 17.86
N GLU A 182 10.87 -5.85 18.10
CA GLU A 182 11.13 -5.36 19.46
C GLU A 182 10.02 -4.44 19.96
N LEU A 183 9.42 -3.65 19.06
CA LEU A 183 8.32 -2.75 19.39
C LEU A 183 6.93 -3.39 19.17
N ASP A 184 6.86 -4.64 18.72
CA ASP A 184 5.61 -5.36 18.41
C ASP A 184 4.68 -4.53 17.51
N VAL A 185 5.22 -4.11 16.37
CA VAL A 185 4.49 -3.36 15.34
C VAL A 185 4.57 -4.07 13.98
N PHE A 186 3.50 -4.00 13.20
CA PHE A 186 3.53 -4.47 11.82
C PHE A 186 4.11 -3.37 10.91
N VAL A 187 5.17 -3.68 10.15
CA VAL A 187 5.79 -2.70 9.26
C VAL A 187 5.55 -3.07 7.80
N ILE A 188 4.96 -2.15 7.04
CA ILE A 188 4.93 -2.18 5.58
C ILE A 188 5.95 -1.19 5.07
N ALA A 189 6.92 -1.67 4.29
CA ALA A 189 7.91 -0.81 3.67
C ALA A 189 7.80 -0.90 2.14
N PHE A 190 7.71 0.24 1.51
CA PHE A 190 7.62 0.36 0.06
C PHE A 190 9.00 0.61 -0.53
N THR A 191 9.21 0.17 -1.77
CA THR A 191 10.42 0.47 -2.54
C THR A 191 10.09 0.53 -4.02
N GLN A 192 10.98 1.09 -4.81
CA GLN A 192 10.79 1.17 -6.25
C GLN A 192 11.24 -0.11 -6.95
N THR A 193 10.68 -0.35 -8.13
CA THR A 193 11.16 -1.38 -9.06
C THR A 193 12.28 -0.83 -9.93
N THR A 194 13.23 -1.70 -10.35
CA THR A 194 14.29 -1.29 -11.27
C THR A 194 13.77 -1.11 -12.70
N ASP A 195 14.41 -0.26 -13.49
CA ASP A 195 14.04 -0.05 -14.90
C ASP A 195 14.25 -1.31 -15.74
N GLU A 196 15.29 -2.11 -15.43
CA GLU A 196 15.51 -3.40 -16.06
C GLU A 196 14.35 -4.35 -15.78
N ALA A 197 13.90 -4.41 -14.55
CA ALA A 197 12.77 -5.25 -14.15
C ALA A 197 11.46 -4.83 -14.83
N ARG A 198 11.25 -3.54 -15.04
CA ARG A 198 10.10 -3.04 -15.81
C ARG A 198 10.17 -3.49 -17.27
N LYS A 199 11.35 -3.37 -17.91
CA LYS A 199 11.58 -3.81 -19.30
C LYS A 199 11.42 -5.32 -19.47
N GLU A 200 11.92 -6.10 -18.50
CA GLU A 200 11.84 -7.57 -18.52
C GLU A 200 10.51 -8.12 -18.01
N ASN A 201 9.60 -7.25 -17.54
CA ASN A 201 8.36 -7.66 -16.86
C ASN A 201 8.61 -8.64 -15.70
N ALA A 202 9.67 -8.40 -14.91
CA ALA A 202 9.98 -9.21 -13.75
C ALA A 202 8.87 -9.05 -12.69
N ARG A 203 8.33 -10.17 -12.20
CA ARG A 203 7.20 -10.24 -11.27
C ARG A 203 7.58 -10.89 -9.94
N ASP A 204 8.87 -10.97 -9.68
CA ASP A 204 9.46 -11.60 -8.50
C ASP A 204 10.47 -10.67 -7.80
N GLN A 205 11.25 -11.23 -6.90
CA GLN A 205 12.27 -10.49 -6.15
C GLN A 205 13.27 -9.70 -7.04
N ARG A 206 13.47 -10.06 -8.31
CA ARG A 206 14.35 -9.35 -9.24
C ARG A 206 13.83 -7.98 -9.61
N ALA A 207 12.53 -7.75 -9.44
CA ALA A 207 11.90 -6.45 -9.69
C ALA A 207 12.29 -5.38 -8.65
N VAL A 208 12.70 -5.78 -7.47
CA VAL A 208 12.94 -4.87 -6.34
C VAL A 208 14.29 -4.18 -6.48
N LYS A 209 14.33 -2.85 -6.38
CA LYS A 209 15.56 -2.06 -6.32
C LYS A 209 16.39 -2.52 -5.11
N GLY A 210 17.69 -2.82 -5.30
CA GLY A 210 18.50 -3.45 -4.28
C GLY A 210 18.24 -4.97 -4.11
N ALA A 211 17.74 -5.60 -5.15
CA ALA A 211 17.03 -6.88 -5.20
C ALA A 211 17.69 -8.09 -4.52
N ARG A 212 18.98 -8.11 -4.34
CA ARG A 212 19.63 -9.28 -3.72
C ARG A 212 19.56 -9.28 -2.19
N SER A 213 19.37 -8.12 -1.59
CA SER A 213 19.49 -7.95 -0.14
C SER A 213 18.14 -7.75 0.55
N LEU A 214 17.32 -6.81 0.10
CA LEU A 214 16.02 -6.48 0.69
C LEU A 214 15.06 -7.69 0.80
N PRO A 215 14.80 -8.46 -0.27
CA PRO A 215 13.87 -9.58 -0.23
C PRO A 215 14.22 -10.67 0.77
N ASN A 216 15.48 -10.79 1.16
CA ASN A 216 15.93 -11.87 2.06
C ASN A 216 15.52 -11.64 3.51
N LYS A 217 15.30 -10.39 3.93
CA LYS A 217 14.99 -10.03 5.32
C LYS A 217 13.50 -9.92 5.62
N VAL A 218 12.66 -9.59 4.63
CA VAL A 218 11.21 -9.48 4.81
C VAL A 218 10.54 -10.83 5.05
N ASP A 219 9.43 -10.85 5.76
CA ASP A 219 8.61 -12.06 5.95
C ASP A 219 7.62 -12.27 4.81
N VAL A 220 7.08 -11.20 4.28
CA VAL A 220 6.21 -11.19 3.08
C VAL A 220 6.80 -10.24 2.05
N GLY A 221 6.89 -10.67 0.81
CA GLY A 221 7.33 -9.86 -0.33
C GLY A 221 6.32 -9.89 -1.45
N ILE A 222 5.91 -8.69 -1.90
CA ILE A 222 4.87 -8.50 -2.92
C ILE A 222 5.40 -7.55 -3.98
N VAL A 223 5.23 -7.90 -5.25
CA VAL A 223 5.40 -6.98 -6.38
C VAL A 223 4.03 -6.63 -6.91
N THR A 224 3.74 -5.33 -6.96
CA THR A 224 2.48 -4.82 -7.53
C THR A 224 2.74 -4.29 -8.93
N PHE A 225 1.88 -4.65 -9.88
CA PHE A 225 2.05 -4.26 -11.28
C PHE A 225 0.74 -4.22 -12.05
N GLU A 226 0.74 -3.48 -13.15
CA GLU A 226 -0.32 -3.49 -14.15
C GLU A 226 -0.19 -4.73 -15.05
N PRO A 227 -1.26 -5.48 -15.28
CA PRO A 227 -1.23 -6.63 -16.17
C PRO A 227 -0.85 -6.26 -17.60
N THR A 228 0.09 -6.97 -18.20
CA THR A 228 0.41 -6.85 -19.62
C THR A 228 -0.67 -7.50 -20.49
N LYS A 229 -0.79 -7.09 -21.76
CA LYS A 229 -1.70 -7.72 -22.73
C LYS A 229 -1.50 -9.24 -22.82
N LYS A 230 -0.23 -9.71 -22.79
CA LYS A 230 0.08 -11.15 -22.79
C LYS A 230 -0.38 -11.88 -21.53
N GLU A 231 -0.36 -11.19 -20.38
CA GLU A 231 -0.87 -11.76 -19.14
C GLU A 231 -2.40 -11.81 -19.16
N LEU A 232 -3.06 -10.76 -19.65
CA LEU A 232 -4.52 -10.72 -19.83
C LEU A 232 -4.99 -11.84 -20.77
N GLU A 233 -4.30 -12.08 -21.89
CA GLU A 233 -4.58 -13.18 -22.80
C GLU A 233 -4.52 -14.56 -22.10
N LYS A 234 -3.54 -14.76 -21.21
CA LYS A 234 -3.38 -16.02 -20.46
C LYS A 234 -4.49 -16.28 -19.46
N ILE A 235 -5.01 -15.22 -18.84
CA ILE A 235 -6.10 -15.32 -17.86
C ILE A 235 -7.49 -15.17 -18.46
N GLN A 236 -7.59 -14.92 -19.78
CA GLN A 236 -8.86 -14.73 -20.46
C GLN A 236 -9.87 -15.87 -20.22
N PRO A 237 -9.49 -17.18 -20.25
CA PRO A 237 -10.42 -18.26 -19.95
C PRO A 237 -11.02 -18.19 -18.55
N ILE A 238 -10.25 -17.67 -17.56
CA ILE A 238 -10.73 -17.47 -16.20
C ILE A 238 -11.72 -16.32 -16.17
N LEU A 239 -11.38 -15.19 -16.82
CA LEU A 239 -12.26 -14.02 -16.93
C LEU A 239 -13.59 -14.38 -17.60
N ASP A 240 -13.56 -15.15 -18.66
CA ASP A 240 -14.77 -15.61 -19.35
C ASP A 240 -15.65 -16.48 -18.43
N SER A 241 -15.05 -17.32 -17.59
CA SER A 241 -15.79 -18.15 -16.64
C SER A 241 -16.41 -17.36 -15.48
N ILE A 242 -15.79 -16.28 -15.04
CA ILE A 242 -16.28 -15.44 -13.94
C ILE A 242 -17.37 -14.49 -14.42
N ASN A 243 -17.24 -13.97 -15.65
CA ASN A 243 -18.16 -12.96 -16.21
C ASN A 243 -19.44 -13.57 -16.82
N VAL A 244 -19.65 -14.88 -16.71
CA VAL A 244 -20.90 -15.53 -17.16
C VAL A 244 -22.08 -14.99 -16.37
N GLY A 245 -23.00 -14.30 -17.04
CA GLY A 245 -24.22 -13.76 -16.43
C GLY A 245 -24.06 -12.38 -15.76
N ILE A 246 -22.88 -11.77 -15.77
CA ILE A 246 -22.66 -10.43 -15.27
C ILE A 246 -22.71 -9.44 -16.44
N GLY A 247 -23.62 -8.46 -16.36
CA GLY A 247 -23.84 -7.48 -17.44
C GLY A 247 -22.66 -6.50 -17.68
N LYS A 248 -21.70 -6.42 -16.78
CA LYS A 248 -20.49 -5.60 -16.90
C LYS A 248 -19.26 -6.49 -16.73
N ARG A 249 -18.44 -6.56 -17.77
CA ARG A 249 -17.13 -7.23 -17.70
C ARG A 249 -16.17 -6.39 -16.83
N THR A 250 -15.60 -7.00 -15.80
CA THR A 250 -14.55 -6.37 -15.01
C THR A 250 -13.23 -7.03 -15.39
N GLU A 251 -12.34 -6.25 -15.97
CA GLU A 251 -10.97 -6.65 -16.27
C GLU A 251 -10.04 -6.23 -15.13
N PRO A 252 -9.05 -7.06 -14.72
CA PRO A 252 -8.09 -6.65 -13.73
C PRO A 252 -7.15 -5.59 -14.32
N ASN A 253 -6.94 -4.52 -13.57
CA ASN A 253 -5.95 -3.49 -13.89
C ASN A 253 -4.77 -3.49 -12.92
N ILE A 254 -4.81 -4.33 -11.87
CA ILE A 254 -3.74 -4.49 -10.89
C ILE A 254 -3.53 -5.96 -10.57
N CYS A 255 -2.28 -6.33 -10.31
CA CYS A 255 -1.92 -7.65 -9.83
C CYS A 255 -0.91 -7.55 -8.68
N TYR A 256 -1.16 -8.29 -7.61
CA TYR A 256 -0.25 -8.47 -6.48
C TYR A 256 0.42 -9.84 -6.60
N SER A 257 1.71 -9.87 -6.89
CA SER A 257 2.51 -11.09 -7.00
C SER A 257 3.28 -11.35 -5.72
N PHE A 258 2.90 -12.39 -5.00
CA PHE A 258 3.54 -12.81 -3.75
C PHE A 258 4.73 -13.70 -4.06
N TYR A 259 5.94 -13.14 -4.09
CA TYR A 259 7.17 -13.90 -4.31
C TYR A 259 7.74 -14.50 -3.03
N LYS A 260 7.31 -14.03 -1.86
CA LYS A 260 7.73 -14.54 -0.55
C LYS A 260 6.60 -14.47 0.46
N ASN A 261 6.45 -15.56 1.23
CA ASN A 261 5.57 -15.60 2.39
C ASN A 261 6.13 -16.64 3.39
N ARG A 262 6.83 -16.17 4.41
CA ARG A 262 7.55 -17.05 5.35
C ARG A 262 6.62 -17.77 6.32
N GLY A 263 5.50 -17.17 6.71
CA GLY A 263 4.55 -17.73 7.68
C GLY A 263 3.34 -18.42 7.05
N GLY A 264 3.14 -18.31 5.74
CA GLY A 264 1.94 -18.75 5.04
C GLY A 264 2.16 -19.92 4.09
N LYS A 265 1.09 -20.67 3.85
CA LYS A 265 1.06 -21.72 2.81
C LYS A 265 1.00 -21.15 1.38
N ILE A 266 0.72 -19.83 1.27
CA ILE A 266 0.55 -19.13 0.00
C ILE A 266 1.89 -18.54 -0.40
N LYS A 267 2.54 -19.12 -1.38
CA LYS A 267 3.76 -18.64 -2.01
C LYS A 267 3.57 -18.75 -3.54
N ASP A 268 4.19 -17.84 -4.29
CA ASP A 268 4.13 -17.82 -5.75
C ASP A 268 2.69 -17.71 -6.29
N VAL A 269 1.87 -16.90 -5.58
CA VAL A 269 0.47 -16.62 -5.91
C VAL A 269 0.34 -15.21 -6.44
N LYS A 270 -0.50 -15.05 -7.46
CA LYS A 270 -0.90 -13.77 -8.01
C LYS A 270 -2.36 -13.51 -7.69
N ILE A 271 -2.64 -12.36 -7.08
CA ILE A 271 -3.99 -11.87 -6.85
C ILE A 271 -4.30 -10.83 -7.92
N TRP A 272 -5.32 -11.09 -8.71
CA TRP A 272 -5.77 -10.21 -9.78
C TRP A 272 -6.97 -9.42 -9.30
N GLY A 273 -6.89 -8.11 -9.43
CA GLY A 273 -7.92 -7.21 -8.94
C GLY A 273 -8.19 -6.05 -9.87
N TYR A 274 -9.27 -5.36 -9.57
CA TYR A 274 -9.58 -4.06 -10.11
C TYR A 274 -9.33 -3.01 -9.02
N GLN A 275 -8.60 -1.96 -9.36
CA GLN A 275 -8.28 -0.85 -8.46
C GLN A 275 -8.73 0.46 -9.11
N ASN A 276 -9.68 1.15 -8.49
CA ASN A 276 -9.93 2.55 -8.84
C ASN A 276 -8.85 3.42 -8.21
N LEU A 277 -8.06 4.11 -9.01
CA LEU A 277 -6.95 4.94 -8.51
C LEU A 277 -7.44 6.26 -7.91
N GLY A 278 -8.63 6.72 -8.27
CA GLY A 278 -9.18 7.99 -7.78
C GLY A 278 -9.64 7.94 -6.33
N ASN A 279 -10.17 6.81 -5.86
CA ASN A 279 -10.69 6.65 -4.50
C ASN A 279 -10.18 5.41 -3.77
N MET A 280 -9.28 4.67 -4.42
CA MET A 280 -8.69 3.44 -3.90
C MET A 280 -9.71 2.33 -3.58
N GLU A 281 -10.89 2.34 -4.22
CA GLU A 281 -11.76 1.16 -4.25
C GLU A 281 -11.03 -0.02 -4.87
N HIS A 282 -11.07 -1.15 -4.20
CA HIS A 282 -10.37 -2.36 -4.64
C HIS A 282 -11.32 -3.57 -4.62
N ILE A 283 -11.30 -4.33 -5.71
CA ILE A 283 -12.08 -5.55 -5.87
C ILE A 283 -11.13 -6.68 -6.22
N ASP A 284 -11.02 -7.68 -5.35
CA ASP A 284 -10.32 -8.93 -5.64
C ASP A 284 -11.17 -9.77 -6.60
N LEU A 285 -10.62 -10.13 -7.76
CA LEU A 285 -11.36 -10.90 -8.78
C LEU A 285 -11.08 -12.39 -8.67
N PHE A 286 -9.82 -12.80 -8.67
CA PHE A 286 -9.39 -14.19 -8.55
C PHE A 286 -7.89 -14.30 -8.26
N CYS A 287 -7.46 -15.52 -7.94
CA CYS A 287 -6.06 -15.85 -7.73
C CYS A 287 -5.56 -16.89 -8.72
N THR A 288 -4.27 -16.80 -9.10
CA THR A 288 -3.58 -17.79 -9.92
C THR A 288 -2.22 -18.16 -9.33
N ASN A 289 -1.69 -19.31 -9.75
CA ASN A 289 -0.29 -19.65 -9.58
C ASN A 289 0.60 -18.92 -10.63
N GLU A 290 1.89 -19.20 -10.65
CA GLU A 290 2.84 -18.64 -11.62
C GLU A 290 2.53 -19.06 -13.08
N LYS A 291 1.87 -20.21 -13.26
CA LYS A 291 1.47 -20.71 -14.58
C LYS A 291 0.14 -20.14 -15.09
N TYR A 292 -0.43 -19.16 -14.34
CA TYR A 292 -1.75 -18.57 -14.62
C TYR A 292 -2.92 -19.55 -14.49
N GLU A 293 -2.76 -20.64 -13.75
CA GLU A 293 -3.83 -21.56 -13.40
C GLU A 293 -4.60 -21.03 -12.19
N ARG A 294 -5.94 -21.05 -12.23
CA ARG A 294 -6.78 -20.55 -11.15
C ARG A 294 -6.56 -21.34 -9.86
N ILE A 295 -6.40 -20.62 -8.76
CA ILE A 295 -6.33 -21.19 -7.42
C ILE A 295 -7.58 -20.76 -6.66
N ASN A 296 -8.28 -21.73 -6.06
CA ASN A 296 -9.32 -21.43 -5.10
C ASN A 296 -8.67 -21.21 -3.74
N ILE A 297 -8.65 -19.96 -3.31
CA ILE A 297 -8.28 -19.63 -1.94
C ILE A 297 -9.57 -19.61 -1.14
N ASN A 298 -9.69 -20.52 -0.19
CA ASN A 298 -10.80 -20.46 0.76
C ASN A 298 -10.65 -19.17 1.58
N PRO A 299 -11.74 -18.43 1.84
CA PRO A 299 -11.68 -17.26 2.68
C PRO A 299 -11.09 -17.66 4.04
N VAL A 300 -10.01 -16.98 4.44
CA VAL A 300 -9.41 -17.19 5.75
C VAL A 300 -10.24 -16.37 6.73
N ASN A 301 -11.07 -17.03 7.52
CA ASN A 301 -11.69 -16.39 8.67
C ASN A 301 -10.63 -16.19 9.75
N ILE A 302 -10.11 -14.99 9.85
CA ILE A 302 -9.23 -14.60 10.96
C ILE A 302 -10.14 -14.32 12.15
N GLN A 303 -10.23 -15.25 13.08
CA GLN A 303 -10.78 -14.97 14.40
C GLN A 303 -9.71 -14.28 15.22
N VAL A 304 -9.91 -13.00 15.53
CA VAL A 304 -9.11 -12.31 16.55
C VAL A 304 -9.55 -12.90 17.89
N VAL A 305 -8.74 -13.79 18.43
CA VAL A 305 -8.91 -14.27 19.80
C VAL A 305 -8.31 -13.20 20.70
N ASP A 306 -9.15 -12.50 21.47
CA ASP A 306 -8.70 -11.65 22.57
C ASP A 306 -7.87 -12.49 23.54
N ASN A 307 -6.55 -12.38 23.43
CA ASN A 307 -5.64 -12.96 24.42
C ASN A 307 -5.70 -12.14 25.72
N LYS A 308 -6.80 -12.23 26.43
CA LYS A 308 -6.79 -11.91 27.87
C LYS A 308 -6.08 -13.04 28.58
N ILE A 309 -4.80 -12.85 28.86
CA ILE A 309 -4.08 -13.64 29.84
C ILE A 309 -4.74 -13.32 31.19
N THR A 310 -5.66 -14.18 31.62
CA THR A 310 -6.11 -14.20 33.01
C THR A 310 -5.00 -14.85 33.81
N THR A 311 -4.18 -14.04 34.49
CA THR A 311 -3.33 -14.51 35.57
C THR A 311 -4.26 -14.88 36.73
N SER A 312 -4.42 -16.16 36.95
CA SER A 312 -4.95 -16.73 38.20
C SER A 312 -3.90 -16.71 39.29
#